data_27cdc4223b1ffbddd548884bc611e9bb
#
_entry.id   27cdc4223b1ffbddd548884bc611e9bb
#
_cell.length_a   1.000
_cell.length_b   1.000
_cell.length_c   1.000
_cell.angle_alpha   90.00
_cell.angle_beta   90.00
_cell.angle_gamma   90.00
#
_symmetry.space_group_name_H-M   'P 1'
#
loop_
_entity.id
_entity.type
_entity.pdbx_description
1 polymer ?
#
loop_
_entity_poly.entity_id
_entity_poly.type
_entity_poly.pdbx_seq_one_letter_code
_entity_poly.pdbx_strand_id
1 'polypeptide(L)'
;KVGIIYVGDASTAYTDNFIEALADIKEEYGDKVEVMHMYNVAEGTEREYLERLINAGCNLIFSTSYNYGETTKELAGRYPDVQFCMATCSNANEEPYYANYHTFMGAIYEGRYAAGVAAGIKLKELISEGIITENEAKIGYVAAYPNAEVISGYTAFLLGARSVVDN
;
A
#
# COMPACT_ATOMS: atom_id res chain seq x y z
N LYS A 1 -0.28 -14.57 17.69
CA LYS A 1 -0.34 -13.12 17.96
C LYS A 1 0.13 -12.35 16.73
N VAL A 2 -0.61 -11.34 16.32
CA VAL A 2 -0.35 -10.54 15.12
C VAL A 2 0.24 -9.19 15.53
N GLY A 3 1.31 -8.77 14.88
CA GLY A 3 1.90 -7.44 15.02
C GLY A 3 1.81 -6.67 13.71
N ILE A 4 1.66 -5.35 13.78
CA ILE A 4 1.71 -4.50 12.61
C ILE A 4 2.39 -3.17 12.91
N ILE A 5 3.24 -2.72 12.00
CA ILE A 5 3.85 -1.39 12.02
C ILE A 5 3.29 -0.54 10.89
N TYR A 6 2.94 0.71 11.22
CA TYR A 6 2.37 1.69 10.29
C TYR A 6 3.27 2.91 10.14
N VAL A 7 3.38 3.44 8.94
CA VAL A 7 4.07 4.71 8.66
C VAL A 7 3.31 5.92 9.20
N GLY A 8 2.00 5.79 9.42
CA GLY A 8 1.13 6.83 9.94
C GLY A 8 0.13 6.28 10.95
N ASP A 9 -1.02 6.93 11.04
CA ASP A 9 -2.15 6.56 11.87
C ASP A 9 -3.48 6.68 11.08
N ALA A 10 -4.62 6.53 11.74
CA ALA A 10 -5.95 6.61 11.15
C ALA A 10 -6.29 7.96 10.48
N SER A 11 -5.46 8.99 10.63
CA SER A 11 -5.65 10.27 9.93
C SER A 11 -5.33 10.19 8.43
N THR A 12 -4.67 9.13 7.98
CA THR A 12 -4.34 8.89 6.58
C THR A 12 -5.11 7.70 6.03
N ALA A 13 -5.78 7.85 4.90
CA ALA A 13 -6.55 6.78 4.26
C ALA A 13 -5.71 5.52 3.98
N TYR A 14 -4.42 5.68 3.69
CA TYR A 14 -3.51 4.54 3.47
C TYR A 14 -3.40 3.66 4.72
N THR A 15 -3.11 4.27 5.87
CA THR A 15 -2.95 3.54 7.14
C THR A 15 -4.30 3.01 7.64
N ASP A 16 -5.36 3.81 7.50
CA ASP A 16 -6.70 3.47 7.97
C ASP A 16 -7.24 2.19 7.32
N ASN A 17 -7.00 1.96 6.04
CA ASN A 17 -7.37 0.70 5.37
C ASN A 17 -6.78 -0.55 6.05
N PHE A 18 -5.54 -0.49 6.54
CA PHE A 18 -4.94 -1.61 7.27
C PHE A 18 -5.53 -1.77 8.68
N ILE A 19 -5.88 -0.65 9.32
CA ILE A 19 -6.52 -0.66 10.64
C ILE A 19 -7.90 -1.31 10.55
N GLU A 20 -8.71 -0.91 9.57
CA GLU A 20 -10.03 -1.49 9.30
C GLU A 20 -9.94 -2.98 8.98
N ALA A 21 -9.03 -3.38 8.08
CA ALA A 21 -8.83 -4.78 7.74
C ALA A 21 -8.47 -5.65 8.95
N LEU A 22 -7.69 -5.13 9.91
CA LEU A 22 -7.38 -5.85 11.14
C LEU A 22 -8.54 -5.84 12.15
N ALA A 23 -9.38 -4.81 12.13
CA ALA A 23 -10.61 -4.79 12.92
C ALA A 23 -11.58 -5.89 12.44
N ASP A 24 -11.75 -6.05 11.13
CA ASP A 24 -12.55 -7.12 10.52
C ASP A 24 -12.02 -8.52 10.90
N ILE A 25 -10.70 -8.71 10.85
CA ILE A 25 -10.06 -9.96 11.29
C ILE A 25 -10.33 -10.21 12.79
N LYS A 26 -10.25 -9.18 13.62
CA LYS A 26 -10.54 -9.30 15.04
C LYS A 26 -12.02 -9.62 15.30
N GLU A 27 -12.93 -9.05 14.51
CA GLU A 27 -14.37 -9.38 14.59
C GLU A 27 -14.63 -10.83 14.19
N GLU A 28 -14.02 -11.30 13.08
CA GLU A 28 -14.22 -12.66 12.56
C GLU A 28 -13.62 -13.74 13.49
N TYR A 29 -12.40 -13.51 13.99
CA TYR A 29 -11.65 -14.53 14.75
C TYR A 29 -11.76 -14.37 16.28
N GLY A 30 -12.28 -13.24 16.78
CA GLY A 30 -12.51 -12.99 18.21
C GLY A 30 -11.25 -13.13 19.05
N ASP A 31 -11.34 -13.89 20.14
CA ASP A 31 -10.24 -14.10 21.08
C ASP A 31 -9.13 -15.03 20.57
N LYS A 32 -9.30 -15.63 19.38
CA LYS A 32 -8.26 -16.44 18.75
C LYS A 32 -7.09 -15.58 18.21
N VAL A 33 -7.33 -14.29 17.99
CA VAL A 33 -6.35 -13.37 17.45
C VAL A 33 -6.15 -12.19 18.41
N GLU A 34 -4.91 -12.02 18.88
CA GLU A 34 -4.46 -10.82 19.58
C GLU A 34 -3.66 -9.96 18.60
N VAL A 35 -4.01 -8.68 18.46
CA VAL A 35 -3.36 -7.74 17.54
C VAL A 35 -2.61 -6.66 18.31
N MET A 36 -1.37 -6.39 17.92
CA MET A 36 -0.54 -5.31 18.44
C MET A 36 -0.25 -4.30 17.32
N HIS A 37 -0.58 -3.03 17.56
CA HIS A 37 -0.39 -1.93 16.62
C HIS A 37 0.77 -1.03 17.04
N MET A 38 1.64 -0.65 16.08
CA MET A 38 2.70 0.34 16.26
C MET A 38 2.52 1.45 15.21
N TYR A 39 1.99 2.58 15.64
CA TYR A 39 1.67 3.72 14.78
C TYR A 39 2.83 4.69 14.63
N ASN A 40 2.82 5.47 13.54
CA ASN A 40 3.77 6.55 13.28
C ASN A 40 5.23 6.11 13.38
N VAL A 41 5.52 4.92 12.88
CA VAL A 41 6.89 4.39 12.81
C VAL A 41 7.63 5.14 11.71
N ALA A 42 8.63 5.93 12.09
CA ALA A 42 9.43 6.66 11.10
C ALA A 42 10.29 5.70 10.28
N GLU A 43 10.40 5.94 8.99
CA GLU A 43 11.28 5.17 8.11
C GLU A 43 12.73 5.25 8.60
N GLY A 44 13.40 4.11 8.64
CA GLY A 44 14.73 3.95 9.23
C GLY A 44 14.73 3.59 10.72
N THR A 45 13.56 3.61 11.40
CA THR A 45 13.44 3.19 12.80
C THR A 45 12.65 1.87 12.96
N GLU A 46 12.14 1.32 11.89
CA GLU A 46 11.26 0.15 11.85
C GLU A 46 11.84 -1.09 12.55
N ARG A 47 13.16 -1.26 12.54
CA ARG A 47 13.85 -2.38 13.20
C ARG A 47 13.50 -2.49 14.68
N GLU A 48 13.55 -1.39 15.40
CA GLU A 48 13.25 -1.36 16.84
C GLU A 48 11.82 -1.83 17.10
N TYR A 49 10.87 -1.37 16.30
CA TYR A 49 9.44 -1.71 16.46
C TYR A 49 9.15 -3.15 16.05
N LEU A 50 9.78 -3.66 15.00
CA LEU A 50 9.67 -5.05 14.59
C LEU A 50 10.23 -5.99 15.67
N GLU A 51 11.40 -5.68 16.21
CA GLU A 51 12.00 -6.47 17.31
C GLU A 51 11.14 -6.41 18.59
N ARG A 52 10.50 -5.28 18.89
CA ARG A 52 9.52 -5.18 19.99
C ARG A 52 8.33 -6.12 19.79
N LEU A 53 7.79 -6.19 18.57
CA LEU A 53 6.69 -7.10 18.25
C LEU A 53 7.12 -8.56 18.37
N ILE A 54 8.30 -8.92 17.88
CA ILE A 54 8.88 -10.27 18.00
C ILE A 54 9.04 -10.63 19.49
N ASN A 55 9.65 -9.76 20.29
CA ASN A 55 9.84 -9.95 21.73
C ASN A 55 8.53 -10.03 22.52
N ALA A 56 7.47 -9.39 22.03
CA ALA A 56 6.12 -9.50 22.58
C ALA A 56 5.39 -10.80 22.18
N GLY A 57 6.04 -11.68 21.42
CA GLY A 57 5.52 -12.97 20.99
C GLY A 57 4.63 -12.92 19.76
N CYS A 58 4.73 -11.87 18.93
CA CYS A 58 4.06 -11.86 17.63
C CYS A 58 4.74 -12.88 16.70
N ASN A 59 3.96 -13.75 16.12
CA ASN A 59 4.42 -14.78 15.18
C ASN A 59 3.95 -14.56 13.74
N LEU A 60 3.16 -13.52 13.51
CA LEU A 60 2.78 -12.97 12.21
C LEU A 60 2.90 -11.45 12.29
N ILE A 61 3.75 -10.85 11.47
CA ILE A 61 4.05 -9.43 11.51
C ILE A 61 3.84 -8.81 10.13
N PHE A 62 3.09 -7.70 10.08
CA PHE A 62 2.86 -6.90 8.89
C PHE A 62 3.66 -5.60 8.94
N SER A 63 4.29 -5.26 7.82
CA SER A 63 4.99 -4.00 7.60
C SER A 63 4.34 -3.26 6.43
N THR A 64 3.99 -1.98 6.60
CA THR A 64 3.11 -1.26 5.69
C THR A 64 3.77 -0.13 4.87
N SER A 65 5.08 0.06 4.94
CA SER A 65 5.78 1.01 4.07
C SER A 65 6.81 0.32 3.19
N TYR A 66 6.89 0.71 1.92
CA TYR A 66 7.90 0.23 0.97
C TYR A 66 9.32 0.25 1.57
N ASN A 67 9.66 1.33 2.28
CA ASN A 67 11.00 1.53 2.84
C ASN A 67 11.33 0.61 4.04
N TYR A 68 10.35 -0.10 4.61
CA TYR A 68 10.61 -1.12 5.63
C TYR A 68 11.06 -2.48 5.05
N GLY A 69 11.00 -2.64 3.71
CA GLY A 69 11.16 -3.92 3.04
C GLY A 69 12.47 -4.62 3.35
N GLU A 70 13.60 -3.92 3.25
CA GLU A 70 14.93 -4.49 3.49
C GLU A 70 15.09 -4.93 4.96
N THR A 71 14.72 -4.07 5.90
CA THR A 71 14.79 -4.38 7.33
C THR A 71 13.89 -5.56 7.70
N THR A 72 12.65 -5.59 7.17
CA THR A 72 11.71 -6.69 7.43
C THR A 72 12.24 -8.01 6.87
N LYS A 73 12.81 -8.00 5.68
CA LYS A 73 13.41 -9.17 5.04
C LYS A 73 14.65 -9.69 5.81
N GLU A 74 15.52 -8.79 6.26
CA GLU A 74 16.66 -9.16 7.09
C GLU A 74 16.20 -9.85 8.39
N LEU A 75 15.18 -9.31 9.05
CA LEU A 75 14.64 -9.91 10.27
C LEU A 75 13.97 -11.27 10.00
N ALA A 76 13.35 -11.47 8.85
CA ALA A 76 12.81 -12.78 8.47
C ALA A 76 13.93 -13.85 8.42
N GLY A 77 15.11 -13.49 7.92
CA GLY A 77 16.27 -14.39 7.94
C GLY A 77 16.81 -14.70 9.34
N ARG A 78 16.61 -13.79 10.30
CA ARG A 78 17.06 -13.97 11.69
C ARG A 78 16.05 -14.72 12.56
N TYR A 79 14.76 -14.62 12.23
CA TYR A 79 13.63 -15.15 13.02
C TYR A 79 12.78 -16.10 12.17
N PRO A 80 13.26 -17.31 11.83
CA PRO A 80 12.61 -18.22 10.89
C PRO A 80 11.23 -18.71 11.37
N ASP A 81 10.95 -18.64 12.67
CA ASP A 81 9.67 -19.05 13.25
C ASP A 81 8.59 -17.94 13.22
N VAL A 82 8.96 -16.72 12.81
CA VAL A 82 8.04 -15.58 12.66
C VAL A 82 7.72 -15.38 11.19
N GLN A 83 6.43 -15.25 10.85
CA GLN A 83 5.99 -14.93 9.50
C GLN A 83 5.96 -13.42 9.31
N PHE A 84 6.53 -12.94 8.22
CA PHE A 84 6.57 -11.53 7.86
C PHE A 84 5.84 -11.29 6.54
N CYS A 85 4.92 -10.31 6.56
CA CYS A 85 4.15 -9.88 5.40
C CYS A 85 4.44 -8.40 5.13
N MET A 86 5.03 -8.12 3.99
CA MET A 86 5.45 -6.79 3.59
C MET A 86 4.53 -6.24 2.49
N ALA A 87 3.82 -5.15 2.78
CA ALA A 87 3.00 -4.47 1.80
C ALA A 87 3.84 -3.63 0.83
N THR A 88 3.40 -3.52 -0.41
CA THR A 88 3.93 -2.61 -1.44
C THR A 88 5.37 -2.86 -1.90
N CYS A 89 6.00 -3.96 -1.47
CA CYS A 89 7.34 -4.35 -1.83
C CYS A 89 7.33 -5.60 -2.71
N SER A 90 8.37 -5.83 -3.51
CA SER A 90 8.51 -7.00 -4.38
C SER A 90 9.75 -7.85 -4.07
N ASN A 91 10.54 -7.45 -3.07
CA ASN A 91 11.85 -8.04 -2.77
C ASN A 91 11.80 -9.47 -2.20
N ALA A 92 10.62 -10.07 -2.00
CA ALA A 92 10.50 -11.50 -1.72
C ALA A 92 10.99 -12.37 -2.91
N ASN A 93 10.98 -11.81 -4.13
CA ASN A 93 11.45 -12.46 -5.34
C ASN A 93 12.96 -12.25 -5.62
N GLU A 94 13.69 -11.66 -4.69
CA GLU A 94 15.11 -11.39 -4.77
C GLU A 94 15.88 -12.24 -3.76
N GLU A 95 17.13 -12.62 -4.06
CA GLU A 95 17.97 -13.31 -3.09
C GLU A 95 18.40 -12.38 -1.92
N PRO A 96 18.55 -12.91 -0.70
CA PRO A 96 18.25 -14.28 -0.27
C PRO A 96 16.75 -14.54 -0.13
N TYR A 97 16.30 -15.78 -0.45
CA TYR A 97 14.91 -16.19 -0.32
C TYR A 97 14.64 -16.75 1.08
N TYR A 98 13.56 -16.29 1.70
CA TYR A 98 13.11 -16.77 3.01
C TYR A 98 11.68 -17.29 2.93
N ALA A 99 11.43 -18.49 3.40
CA ALA A 99 10.10 -19.13 3.36
C ALA A 99 9.06 -18.44 4.25
N ASN A 100 9.50 -17.63 5.21
CA ASN A 100 8.70 -16.86 6.16
C ASN A 100 8.60 -15.37 5.80
N TYR A 101 9.02 -14.96 4.59
CA TYR A 101 8.91 -13.59 4.11
C TYR A 101 8.02 -13.53 2.88
N HIS A 102 6.95 -12.76 2.97
CA HIS A 102 5.93 -12.63 1.94
C HIS A 102 5.73 -11.17 1.58
N THR A 103 5.59 -10.88 0.29
CA THR A 103 5.20 -9.54 -0.17
C THR A 103 3.80 -9.61 -0.78
N PHE A 104 3.02 -8.56 -0.58
CA PHE A 104 1.67 -8.45 -1.13
C PHE A 104 1.37 -7.03 -1.56
N MET A 105 0.46 -6.91 -2.52
CA MET A 105 -0.04 -5.63 -3.01
C MET A 105 -1.50 -5.79 -3.45
N GLY A 106 -2.34 -4.84 -3.10
CA GLY A 106 -3.69 -4.76 -3.66
C GLY A 106 -3.66 -4.32 -5.13
N ALA A 107 -4.69 -4.68 -5.89
CA ALA A 107 -4.87 -4.24 -7.28
C ALA A 107 -5.30 -2.75 -7.36
N ILE A 108 -4.56 -1.85 -6.71
CA ILE A 108 -4.87 -0.43 -6.58
C ILE A 108 -4.98 0.28 -7.94
N TYR A 109 -4.31 -0.25 -8.98
CA TYR A 109 -4.42 0.24 -10.35
C TYR A 109 -5.86 0.17 -10.89
N GLU A 110 -6.69 -0.74 -10.43
CA GLU A 110 -8.12 -0.81 -10.80
C GLU A 110 -8.88 0.43 -10.30
N GLY A 111 -8.68 0.81 -9.04
CA GLY A 111 -9.20 2.07 -8.48
C GLY A 111 -8.64 3.30 -9.18
N ARG A 112 -7.35 3.27 -9.60
CA ARG A 112 -6.74 4.35 -10.39
C ARG A 112 -7.35 4.45 -11.79
N TYR A 113 -7.70 3.33 -12.42
CA TYR A 113 -8.42 3.33 -13.69
C TYR A 113 -9.80 3.98 -13.53
N ALA A 114 -10.57 3.60 -12.53
CA ALA A 114 -11.87 4.21 -12.25
C ALA A 114 -11.77 5.72 -11.97
N ALA A 115 -10.75 6.16 -11.22
CA ALA A 115 -10.47 7.57 -11.00
C ALA A 115 -10.12 8.30 -12.30
N GLY A 116 -9.39 7.64 -13.20
CA GLY A 116 -9.11 8.13 -14.55
C GLY A 116 -10.37 8.33 -15.37
N VAL A 117 -11.29 7.37 -15.38
CA VAL A 117 -12.59 7.49 -16.05
C VAL A 117 -13.35 8.72 -15.52
N ALA A 118 -13.44 8.89 -14.20
CA ALA A 118 -14.12 10.04 -13.59
C ALA A 118 -13.45 11.37 -14.00
N ALA A 119 -12.13 11.42 -14.02
CA ALA A 119 -11.38 12.60 -14.47
C ALA A 119 -11.63 12.93 -15.95
N GLY A 120 -11.68 11.90 -16.81
CA GLY A 120 -11.98 12.04 -18.23
C GLY A 120 -13.39 12.56 -18.49
N ILE A 121 -14.39 12.03 -17.76
CA ILE A 121 -15.78 12.50 -17.81
C ILE A 121 -15.84 13.99 -17.41
N LYS A 122 -15.19 14.37 -16.31
CA LYS A 122 -15.16 15.78 -15.87
C LYS A 122 -14.47 16.68 -16.88
N LEU A 123 -13.42 16.21 -17.54
CA LEU A 123 -12.73 16.97 -18.59
C LEU A 123 -13.69 17.24 -19.79
N LYS A 124 -14.44 16.22 -20.24
CA LYS A 124 -15.45 16.38 -21.29
C LYS A 124 -16.54 17.37 -20.90
N GLU A 125 -17.00 17.32 -19.67
CA GLU A 125 -17.99 18.27 -19.12
C GLU A 125 -17.46 19.70 -19.24
N LEU A 126 -16.24 19.97 -18.74
CA LEU A 126 -15.62 21.30 -18.80
C LEU A 126 -15.48 21.84 -20.25
N ILE A 127 -15.16 20.97 -21.21
CA ILE A 127 -15.10 21.31 -22.62
C ILE A 127 -16.52 21.64 -23.15
N SER A 128 -17.53 20.81 -22.83
CA SER A 128 -18.88 20.99 -23.31
C SER A 128 -19.55 22.26 -22.76
N GLU A 129 -19.18 22.67 -21.55
CA GLU A 129 -19.62 23.92 -20.92
C GLU A 129 -18.85 25.17 -21.41
N GLY A 130 -17.82 24.98 -22.26
CA GLY A 130 -16.99 26.05 -22.77
C GLY A 130 -16.07 26.70 -21.72
N ILE A 131 -15.82 26.02 -20.60
CA ILE A 131 -14.92 26.48 -19.53
C ILE A 131 -13.48 26.35 -19.99
N ILE A 132 -13.17 25.28 -20.72
CA ILE A 132 -11.88 25.06 -21.39
C ILE A 132 -12.11 24.64 -22.85
N THR A 133 -11.12 24.88 -23.69
CA THR A 133 -11.11 24.37 -25.09
C THR A 133 -10.44 22.99 -25.14
N GLU A 134 -10.66 22.23 -26.22
CA GLU A 134 -10.01 20.93 -26.44
C GLU A 134 -8.47 21.06 -26.41
N ASN A 135 -7.91 22.15 -26.93
CA ASN A 135 -6.46 22.41 -26.92
C ASN A 135 -5.91 22.70 -25.51
N GLU A 136 -6.74 23.11 -24.57
CA GLU A 136 -6.39 23.37 -23.17
C GLU A 136 -6.64 22.14 -22.29
N ALA A 137 -7.26 21.10 -22.83
CA ALA A 137 -7.60 19.88 -22.12
C ALA A 137 -6.32 19.10 -21.71
N LYS A 138 -5.91 19.28 -20.46
CA LYS A 138 -4.72 18.65 -19.88
C LYS A 138 -5.02 18.14 -18.47
N ILE A 139 -4.54 16.95 -18.16
CA ILE A 139 -4.58 16.38 -16.83
C ILE A 139 -3.14 16.22 -16.33
N GLY A 140 -2.85 16.78 -15.15
CA GLY A 140 -1.60 16.56 -14.44
C GLY A 140 -1.73 15.38 -13.46
N TYR A 141 -0.68 14.57 -13.35
CA TYR A 141 -0.59 13.50 -12.38
C TYR A 141 0.70 13.60 -11.58
N VAL A 142 0.61 13.70 -10.26
CA VAL A 142 1.77 13.72 -9.37
C VAL A 142 2.00 12.31 -8.86
N ALA A 143 3.10 11.70 -9.29
CA ALA A 143 3.50 10.35 -8.87
C ALA A 143 4.47 10.42 -7.68
N ALA A 144 4.37 9.47 -6.74
CA ALA A 144 5.20 9.45 -5.53
C ALA A 144 6.65 8.99 -5.83
N TYR A 145 6.80 7.76 -6.36
CA TYR A 145 8.10 7.13 -6.63
C TYR A 145 8.08 6.36 -7.95
N PRO A 146 9.25 6.19 -8.63
CA PRO A 146 9.33 5.46 -9.90
C PRO A 146 9.41 3.92 -9.69
N ASN A 147 8.49 3.36 -8.91
CA ASN A 147 8.37 1.91 -8.71
C ASN A 147 7.18 1.32 -9.49
N ALA A 148 7.10 0.00 -9.57
CA ALA A 148 6.09 -0.71 -10.37
C ALA A 148 4.64 -0.38 -9.95
N GLU A 149 4.38 -0.23 -8.65
CA GLU A 149 3.06 0.13 -8.13
C GLU A 149 2.62 1.51 -8.65
N VAL A 150 3.46 2.52 -8.48
CA VAL A 150 3.17 3.90 -8.88
C VAL A 150 3.04 4.00 -10.40
N ILE A 151 3.92 3.30 -11.15
CA ILE A 151 3.88 3.26 -12.62
C ILE A 151 2.57 2.63 -13.09
N SER A 152 2.15 1.49 -12.54
CA SER A 152 0.88 0.86 -12.88
C SER A 152 -0.31 1.77 -12.57
N GLY A 153 -0.23 2.53 -11.46
CA GLY A 153 -1.26 3.46 -11.03
C GLY A 153 -1.51 4.59 -12.02
N TYR A 154 -0.47 5.35 -12.41
CA TYR A 154 -0.67 6.46 -13.37
C TYR A 154 -0.95 5.96 -14.79
N THR A 155 -0.42 4.78 -15.15
CA THR A 155 -0.74 4.15 -16.44
C THR A 155 -2.22 3.79 -16.51
N ALA A 156 -2.75 3.14 -15.47
CA ALA A 156 -4.16 2.80 -15.38
C ALA A 156 -5.05 4.05 -15.37
N PHE A 157 -4.67 5.09 -14.62
CA PHE A 157 -5.37 6.38 -14.62
C PHE A 157 -5.45 6.99 -16.02
N LEU A 158 -4.34 7.03 -16.76
CA LEU A 158 -4.29 7.53 -18.13
C LEU A 158 -5.21 6.72 -19.05
N LEU A 159 -5.16 5.39 -18.96
CA LEU A 159 -6.02 4.52 -19.76
C LEU A 159 -7.50 4.73 -19.41
N GLY A 160 -7.84 4.90 -18.14
CA GLY A 160 -9.19 5.23 -17.69
C GLY A 160 -9.68 6.57 -18.26
N ALA A 161 -8.87 7.62 -18.19
CA ALA A 161 -9.20 8.92 -18.76
C ALA A 161 -9.41 8.84 -20.29
N ARG A 162 -8.51 8.15 -20.99
CA ARG A 162 -8.60 7.96 -22.46
C ARG A 162 -9.80 7.12 -22.89
N SER A 163 -10.30 6.24 -22.03
CA SER A 163 -11.46 5.41 -22.39
C SER A 163 -12.75 6.20 -22.61
N VAL A 164 -12.80 7.44 -22.13
CA VAL A 164 -14.00 8.32 -22.20
C VAL A 164 -13.74 9.64 -22.93
N VAL A 165 -12.49 10.00 -23.16
CA VAL A 165 -12.10 11.19 -23.94
C VAL A 165 -11.59 10.69 -25.29
N ASP A 166 -12.30 11.06 -26.37
CA ASP A 166 -11.86 10.78 -27.72
C ASP A 166 -10.53 11.52 -27.97
N ASN A 167 -9.55 10.81 -28.58
CA ASN A 167 -8.18 11.33 -28.84
C ASN A 167 -8.19 12.55 -29.75
#